data_bf02f96c49cc19bb0b85812ec51800e3
#
_entry.id   bf02f96c49cc19bb0b85812ec51800e3
#
_cell.length_a   1.000
_cell.length_b   1.000
_cell.length_c   1.000
_cell.angle_alpha   90.00
_cell.angle_beta   90.00
_cell.angle_gamma   90.00
#
_symmetry.space_group_name_H-M   'P 1'
#
loop_
_entity.id
_entity.type
_entity.pdbx_description
1 polymer ?
#
loop_
_entity_poly.entity_id
_entity_poly.type
_entity_poly.pdbx_seq_one_letter_code
_entity_poly.pdbx_strand_id
1 'polypeptide(L)'
;SDVCSSDLTVIVGGKLSGLGGTNARLGKGDFIVVEADEFDRSFLSITPTVAVLTTLETDHLDCYRDLEDIKGAFIQFASKVPFYGFVVLCLDEPALQDIMPQLSKKKILSYGFNPQADVQAVDIHHKENTSTFMVLKNNDELGEVTLQIPGKHNIQNALAAITVALELGVPFKKVKAGIEKFSGVYRRWEKKGEGGGVTVYDDYAHHPTECKATLSGAKSGWRRRVVCV
;
A
#
# COMPACT_ATOMS: atom_id res chain seq x y z
N SER A 1 -16.43 14.85 -11.20
CA SER A 1 -15.02 15.01 -11.55
C SER A 1 -14.33 13.67 -11.52
N ASP A 2 -13.65 13.33 -12.61
CA ASP A 2 -13.13 11.98 -12.86
C ASP A 2 -11.77 11.74 -12.19
N VAL A 3 -11.75 11.48 -10.90
CA VAL A 3 -10.51 11.11 -10.20
C VAL A 3 -9.86 9.85 -10.81
N CYS A 4 -10.64 8.94 -11.40
CA CYS A 4 -10.13 7.75 -12.08
C CYS A 4 -9.72 7.93 -13.55
N SER A 5 -10.14 9.02 -14.19
CA SER A 5 -9.66 9.43 -15.50
C SER A 5 -8.69 10.59 -15.41
N SER A 6 -8.45 11.06 -14.17
CA SER A 6 -7.59 12.19 -13.91
C SER A 6 -6.15 11.84 -14.27
N ASP A 7 -5.56 12.72 -15.02
CA ASP A 7 -4.16 12.71 -15.36
C ASP A 7 -3.35 13.14 -14.11
N LEU A 8 -3.16 12.19 -13.19
CA LEU A 8 -2.51 12.41 -11.91
C LEU A 8 -1.03 12.74 -12.11
N THR A 9 -0.55 13.70 -11.33
CA THR A 9 0.89 13.83 -11.09
C THR A 9 1.32 12.75 -10.10
N VAL A 10 2.39 12.03 -10.42
CA VAL A 10 2.89 10.92 -9.60
C VAL A 10 4.39 11.08 -9.39
N ILE A 11 4.86 10.91 -8.16
CA ILE A 11 6.27 10.89 -7.77
C ILE A 11 6.46 9.72 -6.81
N VAL A 12 7.24 8.71 -7.21
CA VAL A 12 7.49 7.50 -6.43
C VAL A 12 8.97 7.11 -6.50
N GLY A 13 9.47 6.39 -5.51
CA GLY A 13 10.86 5.92 -5.50
C GLY A 13 11.15 4.83 -6.53
N GLY A 14 10.18 3.93 -6.77
CA GLY A 14 10.31 2.83 -7.71
C GLY A 14 9.87 3.18 -9.13
N LYS A 15 10.37 2.44 -10.14
CA LYS A 15 9.91 2.55 -11.53
C LYS A 15 8.61 1.77 -11.71
N LEU A 16 7.57 2.42 -12.22
CA LEU A 16 6.26 1.83 -12.47
C LEU A 16 6.16 1.35 -13.93
N SER A 17 5.84 0.06 -14.12
CA SER A 17 5.60 -0.50 -15.45
C SER A 17 4.43 0.18 -16.16
N GLY A 18 3.38 0.52 -15.45
CA GLY A 18 2.21 1.26 -15.97
C GLY A 18 2.49 2.71 -16.37
N LEU A 19 3.65 3.27 -16.04
CA LEU A 19 4.12 4.61 -16.44
C LEU A 19 5.26 4.56 -17.48
N GLY A 20 5.47 3.43 -18.14
CA GLY A 20 6.55 3.28 -19.10
C GLY A 20 7.94 3.19 -18.46
N GLY A 21 8.04 2.74 -17.21
CA GLY A 21 9.29 2.55 -16.49
C GLY A 21 9.89 3.82 -15.89
N THR A 22 9.11 4.90 -15.75
CA THR A 22 9.52 6.11 -15.04
C THR A 22 9.06 6.09 -13.58
N ASN A 23 9.69 6.90 -12.75
CA ASN A 23 9.32 7.11 -11.34
C ASN A 23 8.58 8.42 -11.10
N ALA A 24 8.38 9.23 -12.14
CA ALA A 24 7.60 10.46 -12.06
C ALA A 24 6.83 10.70 -13.35
N ARG A 25 5.63 11.24 -13.20
CA ARG A 25 4.79 11.70 -14.31
C ARG A 25 4.08 12.98 -13.90
N LEU A 26 4.19 14.00 -14.72
CA LEU A 26 3.40 15.22 -14.56
C LEU A 26 2.02 14.99 -15.19
N GLY A 27 0.98 15.17 -14.42
CA GLY A 27 -0.42 15.16 -14.86
C GLY A 27 -1.01 16.56 -14.94
N LYS A 28 -2.22 16.66 -15.48
CA LYS A 28 -2.99 17.91 -15.57
C LYS A 28 -4.15 17.95 -14.55
N GLY A 29 -4.33 16.89 -13.77
CA GLY A 29 -5.38 16.79 -12.76
C GLY A 29 -5.00 17.48 -11.46
N ASP A 30 -5.98 17.60 -10.56
CA ASP A 30 -5.85 18.34 -9.29
C ASP A 30 -5.11 17.55 -8.20
N PHE A 31 -4.75 16.30 -8.45
CA PHE A 31 -4.12 15.44 -7.45
C PHE A 31 -2.68 15.13 -7.81
N ILE A 32 -1.84 15.15 -6.78
CA ILE A 32 -0.49 14.63 -6.80
C ILE A 32 -0.38 13.48 -5.82
N VAL A 33 0.17 12.34 -6.27
CA VAL A 33 0.51 11.19 -5.43
C VAL A 33 2.02 11.15 -5.25
N VAL A 34 2.45 11.23 -4.00
CA VAL A 34 3.88 11.27 -3.63
C VAL A 34 4.17 10.13 -2.68
N GLU A 35 5.20 9.35 -2.97
CA GLU A 35 5.80 8.44 -1.99
C GLU A 35 6.61 9.28 -0.99
N ALA A 36 6.21 9.22 0.28
CA ALA A 36 6.83 9.94 1.36
C ALA A 36 7.75 8.98 2.13
N ASP A 37 9.06 9.20 2.04
CA ASP A 37 10.08 8.38 2.68
C ASP A 37 10.40 8.95 4.08
N GLU A 38 10.37 8.09 5.10
CA GLU A 38 10.67 8.48 6.49
C GLU A 38 12.17 8.47 6.81
N PHE A 39 13.03 7.94 5.95
CA PHE A 39 14.45 7.67 6.21
C PHE A 39 15.19 8.84 6.89
N ASP A 40 15.13 10.03 6.32
CA ASP A 40 15.84 11.23 6.81
C ASP A 40 14.89 12.29 7.39
N ARG A 41 13.65 11.90 7.72
CA ARG A 41 12.55 12.79 8.14
C ARG A 41 12.13 13.81 7.09
N SER A 42 12.59 13.69 5.83
CA SER A 42 12.23 14.63 4.75
C SER A 42 10.74 14.68 4.48
N PHE A 43 10.01 13.55 4.70
CA PHE A 43 8.54 13.51 4.60
C PHE A 43 7.85 14.53 5.53
N LEU A 44 8.51 14.95 6.62
CA LEU A 44 8.00 16.02 7.48
C LEU A 44 8.00 17.40 6.81
N SER A 45 8.65 17.57 5.68
CA SER A 45 8.57 18.82 4.90
C SER A 45 7.31 18.87 4.01
N ILE A 46 6.64 17.73 3.81
CA ILE A 46 5.41 17.63 3.03
C ILE A 46 4.20 18.01 3.91
N THR A 47 3.24 18.73 3.33
CA THR A 47 1.93 18.99 3.94
C THR A 47 0.86 18.25 3.14
N PRO A 48 0.50 17.02 3.53
CA PRO A 48 -0.45 16.21 2.76
C PRO A 48 -1.89 16.65 3.02
N THR A 49 -2.72 16.62 1.97
CA THR A 49 -4.18 16.68 2.13
C THR A 49 -4.73 15.31 2.57
N VAL A 50 -4.12 14.24 2.08
CA VAL A 50 -4.41 12.87 2.46
C VAL A 50 -3.08 12.21 2.85
N ALA A 51 -2.98 11.71 4.08
CA ALA A 51 -1.84 10.92 4.54
C ALA A 51 -2.22 9.43 4.56
N VAL A 52 -1.41 8.58 3.94
CA VAL A 52 -1.58 7.12 3.99
C VAL A 52 -0.42 6.53 4.78
N LEU A 53 -0.72 5.85 5.88
CA LEU A 53 0.23 5.19 6.75
C LEU A 53 0.08 3.67 6.56
N THR A 54 1.09 3.04 5.97
CA THR A 54 1.04 1.62 5.60
C THR A 54 1.61 0.72 6.68
N THR A 55 2.84 1.02 7.11
CA THR A 55 3.57 0.30 8.16
C THR A 55 4.33 1.31 9.01
N LEU A 56 4.65 0.92 10.23
CA LEU A 56 5.50 1.67 11.14
C LEU A 56 6.39 0.68 11.88
N GLU A 57 7.63 0.55 11.47
CA GLU A 57 8.60 -0.37 12.04
C GLU A 57 9.85 0.37 12.54
N THR A 58 10.63 -0.32 13.38
CA THR A 58 11.93 0.18 13.85
C THR A 58 12.97 -0.01 12.76
N ASP A 59 12.92 0.83 11.75
CA ASP A 59 13.93 0.90 10.71
C ASP A 59 14.67 2.25 10.79
N HIS A 60 15.80 2.37 10.12
CA HIS A 60 16.56 3.63 10.04
C HIS A 60 17.03 4.18 11.40
N LEU A 61 17.56 3.29 12.27
CA LEU A 61 18.09 3.66 13.59
C LEU A 61 19.21 4.71 13.55
N ASP A 62 19.75 5.00 12.38
CA ASP A 62 20.69 6.11 12.15
C ASP A 62 20.01 7.49 12.27
N CYS A 63 18.69 7.56 12.01
CA CYS A 63 17.89 8.79 11.99
C CYS A 63 16.89 8.87 13.14
N TYR A 64 16.53 7.73 13.74
CA TYR A 64 15.57 7.63 14.84
C TYR A 64 16.21 6.94 16.04
N ARG A 65 15.93 7.46 17.23
CA ARG A 65 16.47 6.90 18.49
C ARG A 65 15.81 5.58 18.86
N ASP A 66 14.51 5.48 18.65
CA ASP A 66 13.69 4.35 19.04
C ASP A 66 12.31 4.39 18.33
N LEU A 67 11.47 3.39 18.59
CA LEU A 67 10.12 3.29 18.03
C LEU A 67 9.23 4.50 18.42
N GLU A 68 9.38 5.03 19.59
CA GLU A 68 8.57 6.18 20.06
C GLU A 68 8.94 7.47 19.30
N ASP A 69 10.20 7.62 18.93
CA ASP A 69 10.66 8.74 18.10
C ASP A 69 10.10 8.64 16.67
N ILE A 70 10.05 7.42 16.10
CA ILE A 70 9.39 7.17 14.80
C ILE A 70 7.87 7.45 14.89
N LYS A 71 7.19 6.92 15.92
CA LYS A 71 5.78 7.20 16.18
C LYS A 71 5.51 8.72 16.27
N GLY A 72 6.37 9.44 16.97
CA GLY A 72 6.30 10.91 17.08
C GLY A 72 6.37 11.61 15.71
N ALA A 73 7.27 11.16 14.83
CA ALA A 73 7.39 11.70 13.48
C ALA A 73 6.14 11.41 12.62
N PHE A 74 5.58 10.20 12.70
CA PHE A 74 4.35 9.85 11.99
C PHE A 74 3.14 10.63 12.51
N ILE A 75 3.03 10.86 13.82
CA ILE A 75 2.01 11.73 14.42
C ILE A 75 2.15 13.17 13.90
N GLN A 76 3.39 13.68 13.86
CA GLN A 76 3.66 15.02 13.33
C GLN A 76 3.25 15.15 11.86
N PHE A 77 3.59 14.15 11.04
CA PHE A 77 3.21 14.10 9.63
C PHE A 77 1.68 14.08 9.44
N ALA A 78 1.00 13.11 10.08
CA ALA A 78 -0.45 12.97 9.99
C ALA A 78 -1.19 14.22 10.57
N SER A 79 -0.61 14.88 11.56
CA SER A 79 -1.16 16.11 12.15
C SER A 79 -1.16 17.30 11.19
N LYS A 80 -0.36 17.28 10.12
CA LYS A 80 -0.36 18.31 9.07
C LYS A 80 -1.55 18.24 8.13
N VAL A 81 -2.25 17.10 8.09
CA VAL A 81 -3.46 16.95 7.28
C VAL A 81 -4.48 18.03 7.70
N PRO A 82 -5.01 18.84 6.77
CA PRO A 82 -5.95 19.89 7.09
C PRO A 82 -7.31 19.33 7.51
N PHE A 83 -8.20 20.17 8.04
CA PHE A 83 -9.52 19.76 8.54
C PHE A 83 -10.43 19.14 7.46
N TYR A 84 -10.20 19.48 6.18
CA TYR A 84 -10.95 18.95 5.04
C TYR A 84 -10.29 17.69 4.43
N GLY A 85 -9.12 17.31 4.90
CA GLY A 85 -8.40 16.11 4.51
C GLY A 85 -8.69 14.94 5.44
N PHE A 86 -7.98 13.84 5.23
CA PHE A 86 -8.14 12.63 6.04
C PHE A 86 -6.83 11.82 6.12
N VAL A 87 -6.75 10.97 7.13
CA VAL A 87 -5.66 10.02 7.34
C VAL A 87 -6.18 8.62 7.07
N VAL A 88 -5.44 7.82 6.30
CA VAL A 88 -5.72 6.41 6.06
C VAL A 88 -4.62 5.60 6.72
N LEU A 89 -4.96 4.62 7.54
CA LEU A 89 -3.97 3.80 8.25
C LEU A 89 -4.33 2.30 8.25
N CYS A 90 -3.28 1.47 8.27
CA CYS A 90 -3.43 0.01 8.37
C CYS A 90 -3.77 -0.38 9.82
N LEU A 91 -4.96 -0.94 10.02
CA LEU A 91 -5.40 -1.37 11.36
C LEU A 91 -4.77 -2.71 11.77
N ASP A 92 -4.07 -3.40 10.88
CA ASP A 92 -3.34 -4.62 11.21
C ASP A 92 -1.99 -4.32 11.89
N GLU A 93 -1.53 -3.05 11.83
CA GLU A 93 -0.23 -2.63 12.36
C GLU A 93 -0.36 -2.10 13.80
N PRO A 94 0.16 -2.82 14.81
CA PRO A 94 0.01 -2.41 16.22
C PRO A 94 0.56 -1.01 16.51
N ALA A 95 1.69 -0.65 15.92
CA ALA A 95 2.30 0.66 16.12
C ALA A 95 1.44 1.80 15.55
N LEU A 96 0.69 1.56 14.48
CA LEU A 96 -0.28 2.53 13.95
C LEU A 96 -1.53 2.60 14.83
N GLN A 97 -1.99 1.49 15.41
CA GLN A 97 -3.08 1.51 16.39
C GLN A 97 -2.70 2.36 17.62
N ASP A 98 -1.47 2.26 18.10
CA ASP A 98 -0.98 3.01 19.26
C ASP A 98 -1.02 4.53 19.05
N ILE A 99 -0.82 5.02 17.82
CA ILE A 99 -0.83 6.46 17.53
C ILE A 99 -2.22 7.02 17.22
N MET A 100 -3.21 6.17 16.90
CA MET A 100 -4.57 6.63 16.56
C MET A 100 -5.20 7.58 17.59
N PRO A 101 -5.14 7.34 18.91
CA PRO A 101 -5.73 8.24 19.89
C PRO A 101 -5.17 9.67 19.82
N GLN A 102 -3.90 9.82 19.44
CA GLN A 102 -3.24 11.13 19.31
C GLN A 102 -3.67 11.88 18.04
N LEU A 103 -4.28 11.18 17.08
CA LEU A 103 -4.83 11.72 15.84
C LEU A 103 -6.35 11.95 15.91
N SER A 104 -6.97 11.91 17.09
CA SER A 104 -8.43 11.97 17.31
C SER A 104 -9.11 13.22 16.75
N LYS A 105 -8.35 14.29 16.49
CA LYS A 105 -8.87 15.52 15.84
C LYS A 105 -8.90 15.44 14.31
N LYS A 106 -8.42 14.36 13.73
CA LYS A 106 -8.39 14.14 12.28
C LYS A 106 -9.49 13.15 11.88
N LYS A 107 -9.96 13.27 10.66
CA LYS A 107 -10.77 12.22 10.06
C LYS A 107 -9.85 11.04 9.74
N ILE A 108 -10.06 9.91 10.39
CA ILE A 108 -9.29 8.69 10.21
C ILE A 108 -10.17 7.66 9.50
N LEU A 109 -9.58 6.99 8.53
CA LEU A 109 -10.14 5.81 7.86
C LEU A 109 -9.15 4.67 8.01
N SER A 110 -9.62 3.53 8.48
CA SER A 110 -8.80 2.35 8.71
C SER A 110 -9.01 1.31 7.61
N TYR A 111 -7.96 0.56 7.31
CA TYR A 111 -8.05 -0.59 6.41
C TYR A 111 -7.22 -1.76 6.94
N GLY A 112 -7.55 -2.96 6.48
CA GLY A 112 -6.79 -4.16 6.84
C GLY A 112 -7.59 -5.45 6.75
N PHE A 113 -7.08 -6.47 7.42
CA PHE A 113 -7.78 -7.74 7.64
C PHE A 113 -8.53 -7.75 8.97
N ASN A 114 -8.23 -6.80 9.84
CA ASN A 114 -8.87 -6.65 11.15
C ASN A 114 -10.38 -6.42 10.95
N PRO A 115 -11.26 -7.17 11.65
CA PRO A 115 -12.72 -7.01 11.52
C PRO A 115 -13.25 -5.62 11.91
N GLN A 116 -12.47 -4.81 12.59
CA GLN A 116 -12.82 -3.45 12.99
C GLN A 116 -12.39 -2.39 11.98
N ALA A 117 -11.73 -2.78 10.88
CA ALA A 117 -11.31 -1.84 9.83
C ALA A 117 -12.51 -1.34 9.04
N ASP A 118 -12.51 -0.04 8.68
CA ASP A 118 -13.56 0.56 7.84
C ASP A 118 -13.60 -0.05 6.44
N VAL A 119 -12.43 -0.39 5.88
CA VAL A 119 -12.29 -1.13 4.62
C VAL A 119 -11.50 -2.40 4.85
N GLN A 120 -12.11 -3.53 4.57
CA GLN A 120 -11.59 -4.84 4.94
C GLN A 120 -11.46 -5.75 3.73
N ALA A 121 -10.46 -6.66 3.74
CA ALA A 121 -10.41 -7.80 2.84
C ALA A 121 -10.73 -9.09 3.60
N VAL A 122 -11.68 -9.84 3.06
CA VAL A 122 -12.07 -11.17 3.54
C VAL A 122 -12.02 -12.18 2.38
N ASP A 123 -12.21 -13.46 2.66
CA ASP A 123 -12.25 -14.55 1.68
C ASP A 123 -11.06 -14.52 0.71
N ILE A 124 -9.86 -14.48 1.31
CA ILE A 124 -8.60 -14.34 0.58
C ILE A 124 -8.18 -15.67 -0.02
N HIS A 125 -7.99 -15.68 -1.32
CA HIS A 125 -7.50 -16.82 -2.09
C HIS A 125 -6.23 -16.44 -2.86
N HIS A 126 -5.19 -17.26 -2.74
CA HIS A 126 -3.96 -17.10 -3.50
C HIS A 126 -3.84 -18.22 -4.53
N LYS A 127 -3.55 -17.85 -5.78
CA LYS A 127 -3.29 -18.79 -6.85
C LYS A 127 -2.17 -18.24 -7.73
N GLU A 128 -1.01 -18.87 -7.65
CA GLU A 128 0.20 -18.43 -8.36
C GLU A 128 0.49 -16.92 -8.12
N ASN A 129 0.54 -16.13 -9.17
CA ASN A 129 0.79 -14.69 -9.10
C ASN A 129 -0.42 -13.86 -8.67
N THR A 130 -1.58 -14.47 -8.45
CA THR A 130 -2.81 -13.72 -8.17
C THR A 130 -3.25 -13.85 -6.72
N SER A 131 -3.84 -12.78 -6.21
CA SER A 131 -4.54 -12.76 -4.94
C SER A 131 -5.95 -12.23 -5.15
N THR A 132 -6.96 -13.05 -4.85
CA THR A 132 -8.38 -12.69 -4.96
C THR A 132 -8.96 -12.55 -3.57
N PHE A 133 -9.76 -11.51 -3.34
CA PHE A 133 -10.37 -11.23 -2.04
C PHE A 133 -11.66 -10.43 -2.20
N MET A 134 -12.59 -10.58 -1.26
CA MET A 134 -13.78 -9.75 -1.15
C MET A 134 -13.45 -8.48 -0.38
N VAL A 135 -13.90 -7.32 -0.88
CA VAL A 135 -13.76 -6.03 -0.20
C VAL A 135 -15.05 -5.69 0.53
N LEU A 136 -14.93 -5.41 1.81
CA LEU A 136 -16.02 -4.86 2.63
C LEU A 136 -15.75 -3.39 2.94
N LYS A 137 -16.81 -2.57 3.06
CA LYS A 137 -16.76 -1.22 3.64
C LYS A 137 -17.84 -1.12 4.71
N ASN A 138 -17.45 -0.89 5.95
CA ASN A 138 -18.36 -0.86 7.11
C ASN A 138 -19.23 -2.12 7.20
N ASN A 139 -18.67 -3.29 6.92
CA ASN A 139 -19.30 -4.61 6.83
C ASN A 139 -20.21 -4.84 5.60
N ASP A 140 -20.39 -3.87 4.72
CA ASP A 140 -21.12 -4.07 3.47
C ASP A 140 -20.19 -4.58 2.36
N GLU A 141 -20.59 -5.65 1.68
CA GLU A 141 -19.84 -6.21 0.55
C GLU A 141 -19.87 -5.26 -0.66
N LEU A 142 -18.70 -4.81 -1.10
CA LEU A 142 -18.56 -4.01 -2.32
C LEU A 142 -18.33 -4.88 -3.56
N GLY A 143 -17.61 -5.99 -3.39
CA GLY A 143 -17.30 -6.94 -4.45
C GLY A 143 -15.90 -7.52 -4.37
N GLU A 144 -15.67 -8.55 -5.18
CA GLU A 144 -14.40 -9.26 -5.28
C GLU A 144 -13.40 -8.50 -6.14
N VAL A 145 -12.13 -8.52 -5.73
CA VAL A 145 -10.98 -7.91 -6.45
C VAL A 145 -9.90 -8.96 -6.65
N THR A 146 -9.30 -9.00 -7.85
CA THR A 146 -8.15 -9.85 -8.16
C THR A 146 -6.92 -9.04 -8.48
N LEU A 147 -5.89 -9.14 -7.62
CA LEU A 147 -4.57 -8.58 -7.86
C LEU A 147 -3.73 -9.52 -8.73
N GLN A 148 -2.92 -8.94 -9.63
CA GLN A 148 -1.97 -9.67 -10.47
C GLN A 148 -0.61 -9.89 -9.78
N ILE A 149 -0.55 -9.71 -8.47
CA ILE A 149 0.64 -9.87 -7.62
C ILE A 149 0.26 -10.63 -6.34
N PRO A 150 1.14 -11.53 -5.84
CA PRO A 150 0.85 -12.32 -4.64
C PRO A 150 1.20 -11.57 -3.35
N GLY A 151 0.71 -12.09 -2.23
CA GLY A 151 1.11 -11.70 -0.90
C GLY A 151 0.12 -10.79 -0.18
N LYS A 152 -0.04 -11.02 1.13
CA LYS A 152 -0.95 -10.27 1.99
C LYS A 152 -0.64 -8.78 2.04
N HIS A 153 0.66 -8.42 2.06
CA HIS A 153 1.10 -7.02 2.04
C HIS A 153 0.60 -6.27 0.78
N ASN A 154 0.54 -6.93 -0.37
CA ASN A 154 0.00 -6.33 -1.58
C ASN A 154 -1.52 -6.14 -1.51
N ILE A 155 -2.25 -7.04 -0.82
CA ILE A 155 -3.67 -6.84 -0.53
C ILE A 155 -3.85 -5.63 0.39
N GLN A 156 -3.03 -5.47 1.45
CA GLN A 156 -3.07 -4.30 2.33
C GLN A 156 -2.80 -3.01 1.55
N ASN A 157 -1.78 -2.99 0.68
CA ASN A 157 -1.50 -1.84 -0.19
C ASN A 157 -2.67 -1.52 -1.13
N ALA A 158 -3.33 -2.54 -1.68
CA ALA A 158 -4.52 -2.35 -2.50
C ALA A 158 -5.70 -1.79 -1.68
N LEU A 159 -5.91 -2.28 -0.44
CA LEU A 159 -6.94 -1.75 0.46
C LEU A 159 -6.69 -0.28 0.80
N ALA A 160 -5.44 0.14 1.01
CA ALA A 160 -5.08 1.54 1.21
C ALA A 160 -5.52 2.40 0.02
N ALA A 161 -5.19 1.98 -1.21
CA ALA A 161 -5.58 2.68 -2.43
C ALA A 161 -7.11 2.69 -2.64
N ILE A 162 -7.78 1.56 -2.35
CA ILE A 162 -9.24 1.44 -2.40
C ILE A 162 -9.88 2.42 -1.41
N THR A 163 -9.39 2.48 -0.16
CA THR A 163 -9.90 3.36 0.89
C THR A 163 -9.82 4.83 0.48
N VAL A 164 -8.66 5.26 -0.03
CA VAL A 164 -8.47 6.64 -0.53
C VAL A 164 -9.43 6.93 -1.69
N ALA A 165 -9.51 6.04 -2.67
CA ALA A 165 -10.33 6.27 -3.85
C ALA A 165 -11.84 6.33 -3.52
N LEU A 166 -12.33 5.45 -2.64
CA LEU A 166 -13.72 5.46 -2.17
C LEU A 166 -14.05 6.74 -1.41
N GLU A 167 -13.13 7.21 -0.57
CA GLU A 167 -13.32 8.45 0.19
C GLU A 167 -13.33 9.69 -0.71
N LEU A 168 -12.58 9.67 -1.80
CA LEU A 168 -12.60 10.70 -2.85
C LEU A 168 -13.83 10.58 -3.78
N GLY A 169 -14.77 9.67 -3.50
CA GLY A 169 -16.02 9.52 -4.25
C GLY A 169 -15.89 8.73 -5.56
N VAL A 170 -14.80 7.98 -5.74
CA VAL A 170 -14.65 7.13 -6.93
C VAL A 170 -15.54 5.88 -6.78
N PRO A 171 -16.44 5.59 -7.73
CA PRO A 171 -17.26 4.39 -7.67
C PRO A 171 -16.43 3.11 -7.61
N PHE A 172 -16.78 2.16 -6.74
CA PHE A 172 -16.02 0.92 -6.54
C PHE A 172 -15.71 0.17 -7.83
N LYS A 173 -16.65 0.11 -8.78
CA LYS A 173 -16.42 -0.51 -10.10
C LYS A 173 -15.21 0.08 -10.84
N LYS A 174 -15.00 1.38 -10.76
CA LYS A 174 -13.82 2.05 -11.36
C LYS A 174 -12.55 1.76 -10.58
N VAL A 175 -12.64 1.77 -9.25
CA VAL A 175 -11.54 1.43 -8.34
C VAL A 175 -11.07 0.00 -8.60
N LYS A 176 -11.98 -0.97 -8.60
CA LYS A 176 -11.71 -2.38 -8.93
C LYS A 176 -10.99 -2.50 -10.28
N ALA A 177 -11.52 -1.89 -11.34
CA ALA A 177 -10.92 -1.96 -12.67
C ALA A 177 -9.49 -1.36 -12.73
N GLY A 178 -9.21 -0.34 -11.91
CA GLY A 178 -7.86 0.22 -11.78
C GLY A 178 -6.90 -0.72 -11.06
N ILE A 179 -7.31 -1.26 -9.94
CA ILE A 179 -6.52 -2.19 -9.12
C ILE A 179 -6.20 -3.47 -9.89
N GLU A 180 -7.18 -4.07 -10.58
CA GLU A 180 -6.99 -5.30 -11.36
C GLU A 180 -6.06 -5.15 -12.58
N LYS A 181 -5.88 -3.92 -13.08
CA LYS A 181 -4.91 -3.60 -14.14
C LYS A 181 -3.49 -3.39 -13.63
N PHE A 182 -3.30 -3.24 -12.33
CA PHE A 182 -1.98 -3.03 -11.75
C PHE A 182 -1.14 -4.31 -11.88
N SER A 183 -0.04 -4.22 -12.61
CA SER A 183 0.86 -5.34 -12.92
C SER A 183 2.15 -5.38 -12.10
N GLY A 184 2.24 -4.51 -11.08
CA GLY A 184 3.40 -4.44 -10.19
C GLY A 184 4.37 -3.30 -10.50
N VAL A 185 5.46 -3.29 -9.75
CA VAL A 185 6.58 -2.34 -9.83
C VAL A 185 7.84 -3.13 -10.20
N TYR A 186 8.75 -2.53 -10.95
CA TYR A 186 10.05 -3.15 -11.23
C TYR A 186 10.76 -3.53 -9.93
N ARG A 187 11.38 -4.72 -9.92
CA ARG A 187 12.06 -5.29 -8.75
C ARG A 187 11.15 -5.47 -7.52
N ARG A 188 9.83 -5.60 -7.70
CA ARG A 188 8.86 -6.01 -6.68
C ARG A 188 8.07 -7.19 -7.23
N TRP A 189 8.47 -8.42 -6.89
CA TRP A 189 7.95 -9.67 -7.44
C TRP A 189 7.98 -9.71 -8.99
N GLU A 190 9.06 -9.21 -9.58
CA GLU A 190 9.20 -9.09 -11.03
C GLU A 190 9.61 -10.44 -11.65
N LYS A 191 8.78 -10.99 -12.54
CA LYS A 191 9.13 -12.21 -13.28
C LYS A 191 10.24 -11.90 -14.30
N LYS A 192 11.42 -12.50 -14.13
CA LYS A 192 12.57 -12.36 -15.05
C LYS A 192 12.57 -13.39 -16.16
N GLY A 193 12.00 -14.57 -15.91
CA GLY A 193 11.95 -15.61 -16.92
C GLY A 193 11.47 -16.96 -16.37
N GLU A 194 11.37 -17.91 -17.30
CA GLU A 194 11.00 -19.29 -16.99
C GLU A 194 11.73 -20.24 -17.94
N GLY A 195 12.29 -21.32 -17.40
CA GLY A 195 12.96 -22.34 -18.18
C GLY A 195 13.24 -23.59 -17.35
N GLY A 196 13.19 -24.78 -17.98
CA GLY A 196 13.44 -26.05 -17.30
C GLY A 196 12.52 -26.33 -16.11
N GLY A 197 11.30 -25.79 -16.09
CA GLY A 197 10.37 -25.91 -14.96
C GLY A 197 10.67 -24.97 -13.79
N VAL A 198 11.64 -24.06 -13.92
CA VAL A 198 12.01 -23.04 -12.93
C VAL A 198 11.51 -21.69 -13.39
N THR A 199 10.82 -20.96 -12.52
CA THR A 199 10.44 -19.56 -12.73
C THR A 199 11.31 -18.69 -11.84
N VAL A 200 11.90 -17.62 -12.40
CA VAL A 200 12.79 -16.70 -11.70
C VAL A 200 12.05 -15.37 -11.47
N TYR A 201 12.08 -14.90 -10.22
CA TYR A 201 11.56 -13.61 -9.80
C TYR A 201 12.66 -12.77 -9.18
N ASP A 202 12.62 -11.47 -9.42
CA ASP A 202 13.47 -10.47 -8.79
C ASP A 202 12.64 -9.62 -7.82
N ASP A 203 13.10 -9.49 -6.58
CA ASP A 203 12.48 -8.65 -5.56
C ASP A 203 13.56 -7.86 -4.81
N TYR A 204 13.29 -6.59 -4.55
CA TYR A 204 14.23 -5.70 -3.86
C TYR A 204 14.18 -5.83 -2.34
N ALA A 205 13.39 -6.76 -1.83
CA ALA A 205 13.30 -7.02 -0.39
C ALA A 205 14.70 -7.26 0.21
N HIS A 206 15.10 -6.42 1.14
CA HIS A 206 16.40 -6.46 1.82
C HIS A 206 16.26 -6.34 3.35
N HIS A 207 15.12 -5.84 3.84
CA HIS A 207 14.77 -5.87 5.25
C HIS A 207 14.17 -7.24 5.64
N PRO A 208 14.41 -7.78 6.85
CA PRO A 208 13.88 -9.08 7.27
C PRO A 208 12.36 -9.23 7.11
N THR A 209 11.59 -8.20 7.44
CA THR A 209 10.13 -8.18 7.29
C THR A 209 9.70 -8.28 5.82
N GLU A 210 10.35 -7.51 4.92
CA GLU A 210 10.10 -7.57 3.48
C GLU A 210 10.42 -8.95 2.90
N CYS A 211 11.61 -9.50 3.21
CA CYS A 211 12.00 -10.84 2.78
C CYS A 211 11.00 -11.90 3.23
N LYS A 212 10.54 -11.82 4.48
CA LYS A 212 9.53 -12.73 5.04
C LYS A 212 8.19 -12.58 4.32
N ALA A 213 7.76 -11.36 4.01
CA ALA A 213 6.51 -11.09 3.30
C ALA A 213 6.55 -11.64 1.88
N THR A 214 7.64 -11.39 1.13
CA THR A 214 7.86 -11.89 -0.24
C THR A 214 7.88 -13.42 -0.28
N LEU A 215 8.65 -14.08 0.60
CA LEU A 215 8.73 -15.54 0.67
C LEU A 215 7.40 -16.18 1.11
N SER A 216 6.66 -15.53 2.00
CA SER A 216 5.31 -15.95 2.40
C SER A 216 4.34 -15.86 1.22
N GLY A 217 4.40 -14.79 0.43
CA GLY A 217 3.63 -14.63 -0.80
C GLY A 217 3.91 -15.76 -1.80
N ALA A 218 5.20 -16.07 -2.01
CA ALA A 218 5.61 -17.19 -2.85
C ALA A 218 5.02 -18.51 -2.39
N LYS A 219 5.10 -18.82 -1.10
CA LYS A 219 4.60 -20.09 -0.54
C LYS A 219 3.07 -20.20 -0.55
N SER A 220 2.36 -19.11 -0.42
CA SER A 220 0.89 -19.12 -0.42
C SER A 220 0.30 -19.33 -1.82
N GLY A 221 0.98 -18.87 -2.88
CA GLY A 221 0.50 -18.97 -4.27
C GLY A 221 0.89 -20.28 -4.96
N TRP A 222 2.02 -20.88 -4.59
CA TRP A 222 2.56 -22.06 -5.27
C TRP A 222 2.80 -23.26 -4.36
N ARG A 223 2.51 -24.44 -4.89
CA ARG A 223 2.89 -25.72 -4.28
C ARG A 223 4.28 -26.20 -4.77
N ARG A 224 5.17 -25.30 -5.15
CA ARG A 224 6.50 -25.60 -5.66
C ARG A 224 7.58 -25.32 -4.61
N ARG A 225 8.76 -25.89 -4.80
CA ARG A 225 9.94 -25.55 -4.02
C ARG A 225 10.31 -24.09 -4.29
N VAL A 226 10.50 -23.30 -3.24
CA VAL A 226 11.02 -21.93 -3.30
C VAL A 226 12.49 -21.97 -2.92
N VAL A 227 13.34 -21.35 -3.73
CA VAL A 227 14.77 -21.16 -3.48
C VAL A 227 15.01 -19.66 -3.44
N CYS A 228 15.64 -19.19 -2.38
CA CYS A 228 16.07 -17.79 -2.22
C CYS A 228 17.58 -17.74 -2.42
N VAL A 229 18.06 -16.77 -3.19
CA VAL A 229 19.49 -16.56 -3.50
C VAL A 229 19.86 -15.15 -3.10
#